data_f473a4347b1651dfd40dd2dae312592c
#
_entry.id   f473a4347b1651dfd40dd2dae312592c
#
_cell.length_a   1.000
_cell.length_b   1.000
_cell.length_c   1.000
_cell.angle_alpha   90.00
_cell.angle_beta   90.00
_cell.angle_gamma   90.00
#
_symmetry.space_group_name_H-M   'P 1'
#
loop_
_entity.id
_entity.type
_entity.pdbx_description
1 polymer ?
#
loop_
_entity_poly.entity_id
_entity_poly.type
_entity_poly.pdbx_seq_one_letter_code
_entity_poly.pdbx_strand_id
1 'polypeptide(L)'
;MFPEEPAENGAGFRTPLAGLDNVILTPHIGGSTEEAQEAIALDVGEKLARFWRHGTTATAVNFPQVDLPQVKEGLLRILHVHRNVPGVLGKMHTLLAKAGINIHAEFLQSDRDTSFVILDVDRFGDRALLDGLERMDETVRMRVAG
;
A
#
# COMPACT_ATOMS: atom_id res chain seq x y z
N MET A 1 21.55 -9.89 -0.96
CA MET A 1 21.01 -11.17 -1.50
C MET A 1 21.77 -11.44 -2.78
N PHE A 2 22.21 -12.67 -3.02
CA PHE A 2 22.86 -13.03 -4.28
C PHE A 2 21.83 -13.09 -5.42
N PRO A 3 22.22 -12.77 -6.67
CA PRO A 3 21.32 -12.84 -7.83
C PRO A 3 20.82 -14.26 -8.12
N GLU A 4 21.64 -15.26 -7.77
CA GLU A 4 21.33 -16.68 -7.94
C GLU A 4 21.54 -17.39 -6.62
N GLU A 5 20.53 -18.12 -6.18
CA GLU A 5 20.57 -18.98 -4.99
C GLU A 5 20.54 -20.46 -5.43
N PRO A 6 21.15 -21.39 -4.65
CA PRO A 6 21.02 -22.81 -4.95
C PRO A 6 19.55 -23.24 -5.00
N ALA A 7 19.18 -24.00 -6.04
CA ALA A 7 17.80 -24.46 -6.23
C ALA A 7 17.37 -25.51 -5.19
N GLU A 8 18.33 -26.18 -4.53
CA GLU A 8 18.07 -27.26 -3.58
C GLU A 8 18.94 -27.09 -2.32
N ASN A 9 18.42 -27.53 -1.19
CA ASN A 9 19.18 -27.63 0.05
C ASN A 9 20.34 -28.61 -0.10
N GLY A 10 21.54 -28.16 0.30
CA GLY A 10 22.76 -28.99 0.21
C GLY A 10 23.49 -28.89 -1.13
N ALA A 11 22.99 -28.15 -2.12
CA ALA A 11 23.75 -27.82 -3.31
C ALA A 11 24.95 -26.94 -2.94
N GLY A 12 26.14 -27.29 -3.46
CA GLY A 12 27.37 -26.53 -3.21
C GLY A 12 27.25 -25.12 -3.79
N PHE A 13 27.29 -24.10 -2.93
CA PHE A 13 27.31 -22.71 -3.34
C PHE A 13 28.73 -22.17 -3.37
N ARG A 14 29.15 -21.61 -4.49
CA ARG A 14 30.46 -20.98 -4.66
C ARG A 14 30.28 -19.49 -4.94
N THR A 15 30.98 -18.67 -4.18
CA THR A 15 30.99 -17.22 -4.37
C THR A 15 32.42 -16.67 -4.22
N PRO A 16 32.80 -15.61 -4.94
CA PRO A 16 34.06 -14.91 -4.74
C PRO A 16 34.24 -14.35 -3.33
N LEU A 17 33.16 -14.25 -2.56
CA LEU A 17 33.18 -13.74 -1.19
C LEU A 17 33.53 -14.82 -0.16
N ALA A 18 33.54 -16.09 -0.53
CA ALA A 18 33.90 -17.18 0.38
C ALA A 18 35.38 -17.12 0.76
N GLY A 19 35.66 -17.19 2.06
CA GLY A 19 37.02 -17.14 2.60
C GLY A 19 37.62 -15.76 2.82
N LEU A 20 36.84 -14.68 2.66
CA LEU A 20 37.25 -13.35 3.05
C LEU A 20 36.99 -13.15 4.56
N ASP A 21 38.01 -12.67 5.29
CA ASP A 21 37.98 -12.53 6.77
C ASP A 21 36.92 -11.54 7.27
N ASN A 22 36.49 -10.60 6.44
CA ASN A 22 35.51 -9.57 6.76
C ASN A 22 34.10 -9.88 6.19
N VAL A 23 33.83 -11.11 5.75
CA VAL A 23 32.56 -11.53 5.17
C VAL A 23 31.94 -12.65 5.99
N ILE A 24 30.69 -12.47 6.37
CA ILE A 24 29.85 -13.49 7.01
C ILE A 24 28.81 -13.94 5.97
N LEU A 25 28.85 -15.21 5.61
CA LEU A 25 27.87 -15.83 4.73
C LEU A 25 26.88 -16.62 5.59
N THR A 26 25.58 -16.35 5.41
CA THR A 26 24.51 -17.05 6.11
C THR A 26 23.66 -17.88 5.13
N PRO A 27 23.06 -18.98 5.56
CA PRO A 27 22.30 -19.87 4.68
C PRO A 27 20.88 -19.40 4.34
N HIS A 28 20.58 -18.10 4.48
CA HIS A 28 19.25 -17.48 4.19
C HIS A 28 18.08 -18.18 4.90
N ILE A 29 18.25 -18.51 6.16
CA ILE A 29 17.24 -19.21 6.99
C ILE A 29 16.34 -18.28 7.80
N GLY A 30 16.46 -16.95 7.63
CA GLY A 30 15.73 -15.98 8.46
C GLY A 30 14.20 -16.13 8.42
N GLY A 31 13.64 -16.71 7.35
CA GLY A 31 12.22 -17.00 7.24
C GLY A 31 11.84 -18.49 7.39
N SER A 32 12.79 -19.36 7.75
CA SER A 32 12.60 -20.80 7.67
C SER A 32 12.44 -21.51 9.03
N THR A 33 12.56 -20.78 10.12
CA THR A 33 12.31 -21.35 11.47
C THR A 33 10.83 -21.24 11.83
N GLU A 34 10.35 -22.09 12.75
CA GLU A 34 8.94 -22.05 13.22
C GLU A 34 8.59 -20.69 13.84
N GLU A 35 9.47 -20.13 14.66
CA GLU A 35 9.29 -18.83 15.28
C GLU A 35 9.25 -17.70 14.24
N ALA A 36 10.06 -17.79 13.19
CA ALA A 36 10.06 -16.82 12.12
C ALA A 36 8.76 -16.89 11.30
N GLN A 37 8.25 -18.08 11.03
CA GLN A 37 6.98 -18.27 10.30
C GLN A 37 5.81 -17.70 11.10
N GLU A 38 5.75 -17.93 12.42
CA GLU A 38 4.73 -17.36 13.28
C GLU A 38 4.81 -15.83 13.31
N ALA A 39 6.01 -15.28 13.50
CA ALA A 39 6.23 -13.83 13.53
C ALA A 39 5.86 -13.17 12.19
N ILE A 40 6.21 -13.78 11.06
CA ILE A 40 5.84 -13.31 9.73
C ILE A 40 4.32 -13.34 9.55
N ALA A 41 3.65 -14.42 9.97
CA ALA A 41 2.20 -14.53 9.84
C ALA A 41 1.47 -13.45 10.63
N LEU A 42 1.91 -13.16 11.86
CA LEU A 42 1.34 -12.10 12.69
C LEU A 42 1.59 -10.72 12.08
N ASP A 43 2.82 -10.41 11.65
CA ASP A 43 3.18 -9.12 11.05
C ASP A 43 2.41 -8.86 9.74
N VAL A 44 2.33 -9.85 8.86
CA VAL A 44 1.56 -9.75 7.61
C VAL A 44 0.07 -9.60 7.91
N GLY A 45 -0.46 -10.39 8.85
CA GLY A 45 -1.86 -10.31 9.27
C GLY A 45 -2.23 -8.93 9.81
N GLU A 46 -1.38 -8.34 10.64
CA GLU A 46 -1.57 -6.99 11.17
C GLU A 46 -1.53 -5.93 10.05
N LYS A 47 -0.54 -6.00 9.14
CA LYS A 47 -0.42 -5.09 8.00
C LYS A 47 -1.63 -5.15 7.07
N LEU A 48 -2.13 -6.35 6.77
CA LEU A 48 -3.35 -6.53 5.98
C LEU A 48 -4.59 -5.96 6.70
N ALA A 49 -4.71 -6.17 8.00
CA ALA A 49 -5.81 -5.61 8.79
C ALA A 49 -5.76 -4.08 8.83
N ARG A 50 -4.57 -3.48 8.98
CA ARG A 50 -4.37 -2.03 8.93
C ARG A 50 -4.69 -1.47 7.53
N PHE A 51 -4.23 -2.12 6.47
CA PHE A 51 -4.59 -1.74 5.11
C PHE A 51 -6.11 -1.80 4.90
N TRP A 52 -6.75 -2.88 5.35
CA TRP A 52 -8.19 -3.04 5.19
C TRP A 52 -8.99 -1.96 5.94
N ARG A 53 -8.62 -1.66 7.19
CA ARG A 53 -9.34 -0.71 8.04
C ARG A 53 -9.03 0.75 7.72
N HIS A 54 -7.77 1.06 7.42
CA HIS A 54 -7.29 2.44 7.37
C HIS A 54 -6.66 2.84 6.03
N GLY A 55 -6.40 1.90 5.13
CA GLY A 55 -5.75 2.16 3.86
C GLY A 55 -4.24 2.37 3.96
N THR A 56 -3.61 2.13 5.11
CA THR A 56 -2.16 2.27 5.24
C THR A 56 -1.44 1.22 4.39
N THR A 57 -0.43 1.64 3.65
CA THR A 57 0.44 0.83 2.81
C THR A 57 1.89 0.87 3.29
N ALA A 58 2.08 1.21 4.56
CA ALA A 58 3.41 1.25 5.19
C ALA A 58 4.14 -0.08 4.94
N THR A 59 5.41 0.02 4.56
CA THR A 59 6.28 -1.12 4.20
C THR A 59 5.94 -1.88 2.90
N ALA A 60 4.98 -1.43 2.10
CA ALA A 60 4.78 -1.97 0.75
C ALA A 60 6.03 -1.72 -0.11
N VAL A 61 6.47 -2.73 -0.88
CA VAL A 61 7.67 -2.63 -1.72
C VAL A 61 7.36 -2.37 -3.19
N ASN A 62 6.12 -2.59 -3.59
CA ASN A 62 5.65 -2.50 -4.99
C ASN A 62 4.42 -1.61 -5.13
N PHE A 63 4.18 -0.73 -4.17
CA PHE A 63 3.06 0.21 -4.15
C PHE A 63 3.45 1.48 -3.39
N PRO A 64 2.89 2.66 -3.71
CA PRO A 64 3.15 3.89 -2.97
C PRO A 64 2.88 3.72 -1.48
N GLN A 65 3.86 4.12 -0.65
CA GLN A 65 3.77 3.92 0.80
C GLN A 65 3.10 5.11 1.48
N VAL A 66 2.06 4.82 2.25
CA VAL A 66 1.36 5.80 3.09
C VAL A 66 1.12 5.17 4.46
N ASP A 67 1.47 5.87 5.53
CA ASP A 67 1.11 5.51 6.89
C ASP A 67 0.16 6.55 7.47
N LEU A 68 -1.04 6.12 7.85
CA LEU A 68 -2.11 7.01 8.25
C LEU A 68 -2.67 6.61 9.62
N PRO A 69 -3.08 7.60 10.42
CA PRO A 69 -3.86 7.34 11.61
C PRO A 69 -5.25 6.78 11.25
N GLN A 70 -5.96 6.31 12.26
CA GLN A 70 -7.37 5.95 12.11
C GLN A 70 -8.18 7.15 11.59
N VAL A 71 -9.18 6.85 10.75
CA VAL A 71 -10.15 7.86 10.34
C VAL A 71 -10.89 8.39 11.58
N LYS A 72 -11.09 9.70 11.63
CA LYS A 72 -11.81 10.31 12.74
C LYS A 72 -13.29 9.90 12.72
N GLU A 73 -13.87 9.80 13.91
CA GLU A 73 -15.31 9.53 14.04
C GLU A 73 -16.13 10.57 13.26
N GLY A 74 -17.19 10.09 12.60
CA GLY A 74 -18.05 10.94 11.76
C GLY A 74 -17.55 11.19 10.34
N LEU A 75 -16.33 10.78 10.00
CA LEU A 75 -15.80 10.89 8.64
C LEU A 75 -15.82 9.54 7.90
N LEU A 76 -15.70 9.61 6.60
CA LEU A 76 -15.43 8.48 5.70
C LEU A 76 -14.06 8.68 5.06
N ARG A 77 -13.38 7.58 4.82
CA ARG A 77 -12.10 7.57 4.11
C ARG A 77 -12.27 6.97 2.72
N ILE A 78 -12.01 7.75 1.70
CA ILE A 78 -11.96 7.29 0.31
C ILE A 78 -10.51 6.93 -0.02
N LEU A 79 -10.31 5.69 -0.43
CA LEU A 79 -9.04 5.15 -0.91
C LEU A 79 -9.14 5.04 -2.43
N HIS A 80 -8.34 5.80 -3.16
CA HIS A 80 -8.44 5.87 -4.60
C HIS A 80 -7.08 5.67 -5.26
N VAL A 81 -6.97 4.62 -6.04
CA VAL A 81 -5.80 4.30 -6.86
C VAL A 81 -6.10 4.72 -8.29
N HIS A 82 -5.22 5.51 -8.89
CA HIS A 82 -5.39 6.00 -10.25
C HIS A 82 -4.05 6.07 -11.00
N ARG A 83 -4.11 6.19 -12.32
CA ARG A 83 -2.93 6.44 -13.14
C ARG A 83 -2.34 7.80 -12.81
N ASN A 84 -1.02 7.87 -12.66
CA ASN A 84 -0.32 9.11 -12.33
C ASN A 84 -0.25 10.06 -13.56
N VAL A 85 -1.37 10.74 -13.82
CA VAL A 85 -1.50 11.71 -14.91
C VAL A 85 -2.09 13.03 -14.40
N PRO A 86 -1.78 14.16 -15.05
CA PRO A 86 -2.28 15.46 -14.63
C PRO A 86 -3.81 15.56 -14.64
N GLY A 87 -4.36 16.27 -13.64
CA GLY A 87 -5.79 16.66 -13.61
C GLY A 87 -6.70 15.71 -12.82
N VAL A 88 -6.23 14.52 -12.40
CA VAL A 88 -7.07 13.55 -11.69
C VAL A 88 -7.60 14.10 -10.37
N LEU A 89 -6.75 14.67 -9.52
CA LEU A 89 -7.17 15.30 -8.26
C LEU A 89 -8.19 16.41 -8.50
N GLY A 90 -7.98 17.25 -9.53
CA GLY A 90 -8.93 18.30 -9.89
C GLY A 90 -10.33 17.79 -10.25
N LYS A 91 -10.39 16.63 -10.95
CA LYS A 91 -11.67 15.95 -11.26
C LYS A 91 -12.34 15.45 -9.96
N MET A 92 -11.56 14.79 -9.08
CA MET A 92 -12.06 14.30 -7.79
C MET A 92 -12.59 15.43 -6.91
N HIS A 93 -11.82 16.50 -6.73
CA HIS A 93 -12.23 17.68 -5.98
C HIS A 93 -13.49 18.32 -6.56
N THR A 94 -13.61 18.38 -7.88
CA THR A 94 -14.82 18.91 -8.55
C THR A 94 -16.05 18.05 -8.26
N LEU A 95 -15.92 16.72 -8.26
CA LEU A 95 -17.02 15.80 -7.92
C LEU A 95 -17.45 15.96 -6.46
N LEU A 96 -16.50 16.02 -5.52
CA LEU A 96 -16.77 16.22 -4.10
C LEU A 96 -17.43 17.59 -3.85
N ALA A 97 -16.90 18.67 -4.44
CA ALA A 97 -17.44 20.01 -4.32
C ALA A 97 -18.88 20.11 -4.87
N LYS A 98 -19.18 19.51 -6.02
CA LYS A 98 -20.54 19.44 -6.58
C LYS A 98 -21.52 18.69 -5.69
N ALA A 99 -21.05 17.68 -4.97
CA ALA A 99 -21.82 16.93 -4.00
C ALA A 99 -21.94 17.64 -2.63
N GLY A 100 -21.29 18.81 -2.44
CA GLY A 100 -21.27 19.53 -1.17
C GLY A 100 -20.49 18.85 -0.06
N ILE A 101 -19.55 17.98 -0.41
CA ILE A 101 -18.75 17.18 0.53
C ILE A 101 -17.43 17.91 0.80
N ASN A 102 -17.13 18.13 2.08
CA ASN A 102 -15.88 18.75 2.50
C ASN A 102 -14.77 17.72 2.67
N ILE A 103 -13.53 18.10 2.36
CA ILE A 103 -12.31 17.29 2.56
C ILE A 103 -11.64 17.79 3.85
N HIS A 104 -11.45 16.88 4.80
CA HIS A 104 -10.79 17.16 6.08
C HIS A 104 -9.31 16.83 6.09
N ALA A 105 -8.91 15.83 5.31
CA ALA A 105 -7.53 15.47 5.08
C ALA A 105 -7.35 14.86 3.70
N GLU A 106 -6.20 15.11 3.11
CA GLU A 106 -5.80 14.55 1.84
C GLU A 106 -4.34 14.10 1.91
N PHE A 107 -4.09 12.87 1.47
CA PHE A 107 -2.76 12.29 1.37
C PHE A 107 -2.59 11.73 -0.03
N LEU A 108 -1.54 12.14 -0.71
CA LEU A 108 -1.19 11.66 -2.02
C LEU A 108 0.23 11.12 -2.00
N GLN A 109 0.39 9.91 -2.46
CA GLN A 109 1.69 9.34 -2.75
C GLN A 109 1.67 8.71 -4.13
N SER A 110 2.69 9.02 -4.93
CA SER A 110 2.79 8.52 -6.30
C SER A 110 4.12 7.80 -6.50
N ASP A 111 4.10 6.80 -7.34
CA ASP A 111 5.26 6.28 -8.04
C ASP A 111 5.26 6.76 -9.50
N ARG A 112 6.00 6.07 -10.38
CA ARG A 112 6.11 6.47 -11.79
C ARG A 112 4.76 6.44 -12.51
N ASP A 113 3.97 5.40 -12.31
CA ASP A 113 2.80 5.07 -13.14
C ASP A 113 1.48 5.15 -12.36
N THR A 114 1.56 5.03 -11.04
CA THR A 114 0.41 4.91 -10.15
C THR A 114 0.43 5.96 -9.07
N SER A 115 -0.73 6.53 -8.79
CA SER A 115 -0.97 7.40 -7.64
C SER A 115 -1.98 6.77 -6.70
N PHE A 116 -1.71 6.89 -5.42
CA PHE A 116 -2.62 6.51 -4.36
C PHE A 116 -3.00 7.75 -3.57
N VAL A 117 -4.26 8.16 -3.67
CA VAL A 117 -4.82 9.27 -2.90
C VAL A 117 -5.79 8.75 -1.86
N ILE A 118 -5.72 9.34 -0.68
CA ILE A 118 -6.58 9.02 0.44
C ILE A 118 -7.22 10.33 0.90
N LEU A 119 -8.55 10.35 0.92
CA LEU A 119 -9.34 11.50 1.31
C LEU A 119 -10.17 11.15 2.54
N ASP A 120 -10.01 11.91 3.62
CA ASP A 120 -10.95 11.89 4.74
C ASP A 120 -11.98 13.00 4.50
N VAL A 121 -13.24 12.61 4.36
CA VAL A 121 -14.33 13.48 3.93
C VAL A 121 -15.52 13.40 4.87
N ASP A 122 -16.43 14.36 4.78
CA ASP A 122 -17.72 14.28 5.46
C ASP A 122 -18.41 12.95 5.15
N ARG A 123 -19.13 12.41 6.14
CA ARG A 123 -19.95 11.23 5.91
C ARG A 123 -21.09 11.55 4.96
N PHE A 124 -21.25 10.74 3.94
CA PHE A 124 -22.30 10.88 2.94
C PHE A 124 -22.94 9.52 2.63
N GLY A 125 -24.17 9.54 2.11
CA GLY A 125 -24.91 8.34 1.71
C GLY A 125 -25.18 8.25 0.21
N ASP A 126 -24.75 9.25 -0.58
CA ASP A 126 -24.99 9.31 -2.01
C ASP A 126 -24.05 8.39 -2.78
N ARG A 127 -24.62 7.36 -3.37
CA ARG A 127 -23.87 6.42 -4.21
C ARG A 127 -23.43 7.02 -5.55
N ALA A 128 -24.13 8.04 -6.05
CA ALA A 128 -23.80 8.66 -7.33
C ALA A 128 -22.41 9.31 -7.31
N LEU A 129 -21.98 9.84 -6.17
CA LEU A 129 -20.62 10.36 -6.02
C LEU A 129 -19.56 9.24 -6.15
N LEU A 130 -19.77 8.11 -5.46
CA LEU A 130 -18.86 6.96 -5.55
C LEU A 130 -18.81 6.42 -6.97
N ASP A 131 -19.95 6.26 -7.60
CA ASP A 131 -20.04 5.82 -8.99
C ASP A 131 -19.32 6.79 -9.94
N GLY A 132 -19.39 8.10 -9.66
CA GLY A 132 -18.67 9.13 -10.42
C GLY A 132 -17.15 9.00 -10.29
N LEU A 133 -16.65 8.75 -9.09
CA LEU A 133 -15.22 8.54 -8.84
C LEU A 133 -14.73 7.22 -9.45
N GLU A 134 -15.51 6.14 -9.33
CA GLU A 134 -15.17 4.83 -9.91
C GLU A 134 -15.12 4.85 -11.44
N ARG A 135 -15.97 5.65 -12.10
CA ARG A 135 -16.08 5.75 -13.55
C ARG A 135 -15.10 6.72 -14.21
N MET A 136 -14.24 7.39 -13.44
CA MET A 136 -13.18 8.20 -14.04
C MET A 136 -12.24 7.29 -14.84
N ASP A 137 -11.88 7.68 -16.05
CA ASP A 137 -11.03 6.88 -16.96
C ASP A 137 -9.66 6.55 -16.37
N GLU A 138 -9.19 7.38 -15.43
CA GLU A 138 -7.92 7.22 -14.77
C GLU A 138 -7.99 6.30 -13.54
N THR A 139 -9.19 6.00 -13.04
CA THR A 139 -9.38 5.16 -11.85
C THR A 139 -8.96 3.72 -12.13
N VAL A 140 -8.06 3.20 -11.30
CA VAL A 140 -7.67 1.79 -11.29
C VAL A 140 -8.51 1.03 -10.27
N ARG A 141 -8.64 1.60 -9.08
CA ARG A 141 -9.42 0.99 -7.98
C ARG A 141 -9.85 2.06 -6.99
N MET A 142 -11.05 1.89 -6.46
CA MET A 142 -11.55 2.72 -5.36
C MET A 142 -12.18 1.85 -4.28
N ARG A 143 -12.12 2.36 -3.03
CA ARG A 143 -12.76 1.76 -1.88
C ARG A 143 -13.05 2.82 -0.82
N VAL A 144 -14.13 2.63 -0.07
CA VAL A 144 -14.44 3.42 1.11
C VAL A 144 -14.14 2.60 2.36
N ALA A 145 -13.54 3.23 3.37
CA ALA A 145 -13.28 2.69 4.70
C ALA A 145 -13.83 3.65 5.77
N GLY A 146 -14.26 3.12 6.92
CA GLY A 146 -14.81 3.89 8.04
C GLY A 146 -16.14 3.40 8.55
#